data_18edd94a54dfbbcd9c968afce37c14e3
#
_entry.id   18edd94a54dfbbcd9c968afce37c14e3
#
_cell.length_a   1.000
_cell.length_b   1.000
_cell.length_c   1.000
_cell.angle_alpha   90.00
_cell.angle_beta   90.00
_cell.angle_gamma   90.00
#
_symmetry.space_group_name_H-M   'P 1'
#
loop_
_entity.id
_entity.type
_entity.pdbx_description
1 polymer ?
#
loop_
_entity_poly.entity_id
_entity_poly.type
_entity_poly.pdbx_seq_one_letter_code
_entity_poly.pdbx_strand_id
1 'polypeptide(L)'
;DGDVLVANCVPGDLEAVILKLREMGAMVDVGSDWVRLKMAGRPKPVKIRTTPHPGFPTDMQAQFMAVLARADGVSEITETIFENRFMHVPELARLGASINVVGRTAVVKGVPRLEGAAVMATDLRASASLVIAALAANGESTVDRLYHLDRGYERMEEKFRGLGADIERVRS
;
A
#
# COMPACT_ATOMS: atom_id res chain seq x y z
N ASP A 1 -9.74 0.77 9.51
CA ASP A 1 -10.46 -0.36 10.10
C ASP A 1 -11.23 -1.10 9.02
N GLY A 2 -11.30 -2.43 9.09
CA GLY A 2 -12.04 -3.18 8.10
C GLY A 2 -11.97 -4.69 8.29
N ASP A 3 -12.83 -5.37 7.55
CA ASP A 3 -12.94 -6.83 7.46
C ASP A 3 -13.15 -7.18 5.99
N VAL A 4 -12.13 -7.72 5.34
CA VAL A 4 -12.12 -7.98 3.90
C VAL A 4 -11.80 -9.45 3.63
N LEU A 5 -12.59 -10.06 2.77
CA LEU A 5 -12.37 -11.41 2.26
C LEU A 5 -11.92 -11.32 0.79
N VAL A 6 -10.78 -11.92 0.49
CA VAL A 6 -10.31 -12.15 -0.87
C VAL A 6 -10.50 -13.63 -1.18
N ALA A 7 -11.38 -13.95 -2.11
CA ALA A 7 -11.67 -15.32 -2.56
C ALA A 7 -11.05 -15.61 -3.93
N ASN A 8 -10.99 -16.89 -4.29
CA ASN A 8 -10.41 -17.36 -5.54
C ASN A 8 -8.94 -16.97 -5.72
N CYS A 9 -8.15 -17.09 -4.65
CA CYS A 9 -6.71 -16.84 -4.66
C CYS A 9 -5.94 -18.10 -4.23
N VAL A 10 -4.63 -18.07 -4.42
CA VAL A 10 -3.70 -19.11 -3.93
C VAL A 10 -2.94 -18.52 -2.73
N PRO A 11 -3.37 -18.78 -1.49
CA PRO A 11 -2.78 -18.17 -0.31
C PRO A 11 -1.28 -18.44 -0.14
N GLY A 12 -0.80 -19.60 -0.60
CA GLY A 12 0.62 -19.98 -0.56
C GLY A 12 1.52 -19.01 -1.32
N ASP A 13 1.02 -18.39 -2.40
CA ASP A 13 1.77 -17.39 -3.17
C ASP A 13 1.88 -16.06 -2.42
N LEU A 14 1.09 -15.85 -1.38
CA LEU A 14 1.00 -14.63 -0.58
C LEU A 14 1.63 -14.77 0.82
N GLU A 15 2.31 -15.87 1.11
CA GLU A 15 2.78 -16.19 2.47
C GLU A 15 3.62 -15.07 3.09
N ALA A 16 4.60 -14.54 2.36
CA ALA A 16 5.46 -13.46 2.85
C ALA A 16 4.67 -12.16 3.12
N VAL A 17 3.64 -11.87 2.31
CA VAL A 17 2.74 -10.72 2.48
C VAL A 17 1.86 -10.93 3.71
N ILE A 18 1.26 -12.11 3.85
CA ILE A 18 0.41 -12.47 5.00
C ILE A 18 1.18 -12.38 6.31
N LEU A 19 2.42 -12.87 6.35
CA LEU A 19 3.27 -12.76 7.53
C LEU A 19 3.49 -11.29 7.93
N LYS A 20 3.78 -10.41 6.99
CA LYS A 20 3.97 -8.99 7.27
C LYS A 20 2.68 -8.30 7.73
N LEU A 21 1.53 -8.65 7.17
CA LEU A 21 0.24 -8.14 7.64
C LEU A 21 -0.04 -8.56 9.09
N ARG A 22 0.28 -9.80 9.47
CA ARG A 22 0.18 -10.29 10.85
C ARG A 22 1.14 -9.56 11.79
N GLU A 23 2.40 -9.34 11.38
CA GLU A 23 3.37 -8.52 12.14
C GLU A 23 2.85 -7.10 12.39
N MET A 24 2.15 -6.51 11.40
CA MET A 24 1.51 -5.20 11.51
C MET A 24 0.30 -5.19 12.45
N GLY A 25 -0.13 -6.35 12.94
CA GLY A 25 -1.24 -6.50 13.90
C GLY A 25 -2.57 -6.86 13.25
N ALA A 26 -2.61 -7.17 11.98
CA ALA A 26 -3.82 -7.68 11.33
C ALA A 26 -4.10 -9.13 11.75
N MET A 27 -5.36 -9.44 11.98
CA MET A 27 -5.84 -10.83 12.07
C MET A 27 -6.05 -11.33 10.65
N VAL A 28 -5.32 -12.38 10.28
CA VAL A 28 -5.38 -12.96 8.94
C VAL A 28 -5.71 -14.45 9.04
N ASP A 29 -6.91 -14.82 8.59
CA ASP A 29 -7.36 -16.17 8.42
C ASP A 29 -7.13 -16.62 6.98
N VAL A 30 -6.74 -17.89 6.79
CA VAL A 30 -6.37 -18.45 5.50
C VAL A 30 -7.12 -19.74 5.29
N GLY A 31 -7.82 -19.87 4.16
CA GLY A 31 -8.44 -21.10 3.70
C GLY A 31 -7.69 -21.72 2.52
N SER A 32 -8.34 -22.63 1.82
CA SER A 32 -7.75 -23.30 0.65
C SER A 32 -7.58 -22.35 -0.55
N ASP A 33 -8.52 -21.43 -0.73
CA ASP A 33 -8.61 -20.53 -1.88
C ASP A 33 -9.06 -19.09 -1.51
N TRP A 34 -8.91 -18.75 -0.23
CA TRP A 34 -9.28 -17.43 0.28
C TRP A 34 -8.38 -16.95 1.41
N VAL A 35 -8.33 -15.64 1.58
CA VAL A 35 -7.68 -14.95 2.71
C VAL A 35 -8.66 -13.92 3.24
N ARG A 36 -8.90 -13.92 4.56
CA ARG A 36 -9.68 -12.89 5.26
C ARG A 36 -8.78 -12.09 6.16
N LEU A 37 -8.85 -10.78 6.04
CA LEU A 37 -8.09 -9.84 6.85
C LEU A 37 -9.02 -8.95 7.64
N LYS A 38 -8.78 -8.87 8.96
CA LYS A 38 -9.41 -7.91 9.86
C LYS A 38 -8.35 -7.06 10.53
N MET A 39 -8.59 -5.77 10.59
CA MET A 39 -7.71 -4.86 11.30
C MET A 39 -8.50 -3.71 11.91
N ALA A 40 -8.16 -3.36 13.15
CA ALA A 40 -8.65 -2.18 13.85
C ALA A 40 -7.48 -1.32 14.32
N GLY A 41 -7.61 -0.01 14.17
CA GLY A 41 -6.60 0.95 14.59
C GLY A 41 -5.40 1.06 13.63
N ARG A 42 -4.34 1.66 14.14
CA ARG A 42 -3.12 1.93 13.36
C ARG A 42 -2.24 0.67 13.27
N PRO A 43 -1.60 0.43 12.12
CA PRO A 43 -0.65 -0.66 11.97
C PRO A 43 0.53 -0.51 12.94
N LYS A 44 1.07 -1.64 13.40
CA LYS A 44 2.37 -1.67 14.07
C LYS A 44 3.48 -1.46 13.05
N PRO A 45 4.59 -0.80 13.44
CA PRO A 45 5.74 -0.66 12.56
C PRO A 45 6.41 -2.01 12.29
N VAL A 46 6.93 -2.19 11.09
CA VAL A 46 7.63 -3.42 10.68
C VAL A 46 8.87 -3.10 9.84
N LYS A 47 9.77 -4.08 9.75
CA LYS A 47 10.89 -4.07 8.81
C LYS A 47 10.56 -4.98 7.63
N ILE A 48 10.70 -4.43 6.42
CA ILE A 48 10.49 -5.14 5.17
C ILE A 48 11.79 -5.13 4.38
N ARG A 49 12.13 -6.27 3.82
CA ARG A 49 13.20 -6.40 2.84
C ARG A 49 12.66 -7.14 1.63
N THR A 50 12.69 -6.51 0.48
CA THR A 50 12.29 -7.19 -0.76
C THR A 50 13.32 -8.26 -1.11
N THR A 51 12.85 -9.42 -1.52
CA THR A 51 13.71 -10.54 -1.95
C THR A 51 12.98 -11.33 -3.04
N PRO A 52 13.71 -12.08 -3.88
CA PRO A 52 13.06 -12.98 -4.84
C PRO A 52 12.10 -13.96 -4.15
N HIS A 53 11.11 -14.44 -4.91
CA HIS A 53 10.19 -15.47 -4.41
C HIS A 53 10.95 -16.67 -3.80
N PRO A 54 10.53 -17.19 -2.64
CA PRO A 54 9.30 -16.93 -1.91
C PRO A 54 9.36 -15.79 -0.87
N GLY A 55 10.32 -14.88 -0.97
CA GLY A 55 10.41 -13.74 -0.05
C GLY A 55 9.42 -12.63 -0.36
N PHE A 56 9.58 -11.48 0.34
CA PHE A 56 8.65 -10.37 0.20
C PHE A 56 8.78 -9.70 -1.19
N PRO A 57 7.70 -9.66 -1.99
CA PRO A 57 7.78 -9.21 -3.37
C PRO A 57 7.97 -7.70 -3.47
N THR A 58 8.90 -7.30 -4.35
CA THR A 58 9.15 -5.89 -4.66
C THR A 58 7.89 -5.18 -5.22
N ASP A 59 6.97 -5.92 -5.84
CA ASP A 59 5.72 -5.38 -6.39
C ASP A 59 4.69 -4.96 -5.32
N MET A 60 4.90 -5.34 -4.07
CA MET A 60 4.08 -4.93 -2.93
C MET A 60 4.75 -3.86 -2.04
N GLN A 61 5.98 -3.49 -2.36
CA GLN A 61 6.78 -2.55 -1.58
C GLN A 61 6.10 -1.18 -1.43
N ALA A 62 5.63 -0.58 -2.53
CA ALA A 62 5.02 0.74 -2.52
C ALA A 62 3.68 0.75 -1.75
N GLN A 63 2.85 -0.27 -1.92
CA GLN A 63 1.57 -0.40 -1.22
C GLN A 63 1.76 -0.55 0.28
N PHE A 64 2.73 -1.35 0.72
CA PHE A 64 3.07 -1.45 2.14
C PHE A 64 3.62 -0.13 2.69
N MET A 65 4.41 0.60 1.91
CA MET A 65 4.90 1.93 2.31
C MET A 65 3.74 2.89 2.56
N ALA A 66 2.72 2.90 1.71
CA ALA A 66 1.51 3.71 1.89
C ALA A 66 0.78 3.36 3.20
N VAL A 67 0.62 2.07 3.50
CA VAL A 67 -0.01 1.62 4.76
C VAL A 67 0.85 1.98 5.97
N LEU A 68 2.17 1.78 5.89
CA LEU A 68 3.12 2.07 6.95
C LEU A 68 3.30 3.57 7.21
N ALA A 69 2.95 4.44 6.27
CA ALA A 69 2.87 5.88 6.49
C ALA A 69 1.88 6.24 7.62
N ARG A 70 0.95 5.34 7.95
CA ARG A 70 -0.01 5.45 9.06
C ARG A 70 0.36 4.59 10.29
N ALA A 71 1.49 3.87 10.29
CA ALA A 71 1.89 3.01 11.39
C ALA A 71 2.10 3.76 12.71
N ASP A 72 1.97 3.06 13.83
CA ASP A 72 2.25 3.63 15.15
C ASP A 72 3.72 3.41 15.52
N GLY A 73 4.60 4.12 14.82
CA GLY A 73 6.05 4.04 15.02
C GLY A 73 6.84 4.19 13.73
N VAL A 74 8.06 3.69 13.72
CA VAL A 74 9.00 3.80 12.61
C VAL A 74 9.20 2.44 11.95
N SER A 75 8.96 2.39 10.65
CA SER A 75 9.19 1.22 9.80
C SER A 75 10.38 1.42 8.89
N GLU A 76 10.99 0.32 8.45
CA GLU A 76 12.08 0.34 7.48
C GLU A 76 11.72 -0.55 6.29
N ILE A 77 11.94 -0.05 5.07
CA ILE A 77 11.73 -0.81 3.84
C ILE A 77 13.04 -0.78 3.05
N THR A 78 13.68 -1.93 2.90
CA THR A 78 14.90 -2.08 2.10
C THR A 78 14.56 -2.75 0.78
N GLU A 79 14.81 -2.04 -0.33
CA GLU A 79 14.61 -2.54 -1.68
C GLU A 79 15.91 -3.18 -2.19
N THR A 80 15.88 -4.48 -2.47
CA THR A 80 17.08 -5.21 -2.91
C THR A 80 17.02 -5.71 -4.35
N ILE A 81 15.84 -5.66 -4.97
CA ILE A 81 15.61 -6.18 -6.33
C ILE A 81 15.91 -5.12 -7.38
N PHE A 82 15.34 -3.93 -7.20
CA PHE A 82 15.52 -2.83 -8.15
C PHE A 82 16.25 -1.64 -7.50
N GLU A 83 17.01 -0.96 -8.33
CA GLU A 83 17.53 0.37 -8.02
C GLU A 83 16.41 1.41 -8.23
N ASN A 84 16.46 2.52 -7.52
CA ASN A 84 15.57 3.68 -7.74
C ASN A 84 14.05 3.39 -7.70
N ARG A 85 13.59 2.44 -6.86
CA ARG A 85 12.17 2.09 -6.77
C ARG A 85 11.39 2.87 -5.70
N PHE A 86 11.83 4.09 -5.37
CA PHE A 86 11.18 4.98 -4.39
C PHE A 86 10.62 6.26 -5.02
N MET A 87 10.30 6.24 -6.33
CA MET A 87 9.78 7.41 -7.05
C MET A 87 8.42 7.88 -6.56
N HIS A 88 7.67 7.04 -5.83
CA HIS A 88 6.40 7.40 -5.20
C HIS A 88 6.55 8.17 -3.88
N VAL A 89 7.73 8.20 -3.29
CA VAL A 89 7.97 8.86 -2.00
C VAL A 89 7.66 10.35 -2.02
N PRO A 90 8.06 11.15 -3.02
CA PRO A 90 7.68 12.55 -3.10
C PRO A 90 6.17 12.77 -3.15
N GLU A 91 5.44 11.90 -3.85
CA GLU A 91 3.99 12.00 -3.95
C GLU A 91 3.29 11.57 -2.65
N LEU A 92 3.78 10.54 -1.95
CA LEU A 92 3.31 10.21 -0.60
C LEU A 92 3.58 11.36 0.40
N ALA A 93 4.71 12.07 0.25
CA ALA A 93 5.02 13.23 1.07
C ALA A 93 4.02 14.39 0.86
N ARG A 94 3.45 14.55 -0.35
CA ARG A 94 2.37 15.52 -0.62
C ARG A 94 1.09 15.21 0.18
N LEU A 95 0.84 13.93 0.46
CA LEU A 95 -0.24 13.49 1.35
C LEU A 95 0.14 13.58 2.84
N GLY A 96 1.31 14.13 3.17
CA GLY A 96 1.78 14.31 4.55
C GLY A 96 2.55 13.12 5.12
N ALA A 97 2.93 12.13 4.32
CA ALA A 97 3.77 11.04 4.79
C ALA A 97 5.19 11.51 5.14
N SER A 98 5.75 10.99 6.23
CA SER A 98 7.12 11.28 6.68
C SER A 98 8.05 10.12 6.32
N ILE A 99 8.75 10.25 5.21
CA ILE A 99 9.60 9.19 4.64
C ILE A 99 10.98 9.78 4.31
N ASN A 100 12.02 9.12 4.78
CA ASN A 100 13.40 9.46 4.43
C ASN A 100 14.07 8.28 3.73
N VAL A 101 14.64 8.51 2.54
CA VAL A 101 15.32 7.49 1.76
C VAL A 101 16.82 7.67 1.88
N VAL A 102 17.51 6.61 2.32
CA VAL A 102 18.97 6.55 2.41
C VAL A 102 19.45 5.32 1.65
N GLY A 103 20.06 5.53 0.49
CA GLY A 103 20.47 4.46 -0.39
C GLY A 103 19.29 3.59 -0.82
N ARG A 104 19.31 2.32 -0.46
CA ARG A 104 18.25 1.34 -0.80
C ARG A 104 17.22 1.14 0.32
N THR A 105 17.22 1.99 1.34
CA THR A 105 16.32 1.86 2.49
C THR A 105 15.49 3.13 2.67
N ALA A 106 14.19 2.97 2.75
CA ALA A 106 13.25 4.00 3.16
C ALA A 106 12.91 3.82 4.64
N VAL A 107 13.12 4.88 5.42
CA VAL A 107 12.67 4.97 6.82
C VAL A 107 11.34 5.71 6.83
N VAL A 108 10.28 5.01 7.20
CA VAL A 108 8.90 5.50 7.20
C VAL A 108 8.49 5.78 8.65
N LYS A 109 8.38 7.05 9.01
CA LYS A 109 7.84 7.46 10.31
C LYS A 109 6.32 7.62 10.15
N GLY A 110 5.57 6.73 10.77
CA GLY A 110 4.11 6.78 10.68
C GLY A 110 3.53 8.04 11.30
N VAL A 111 2.58 8.64 10.61
CA VAL A 111 1.86 9.84 11.05
C VAL A 111 0.45 9.52 11.53
N PRO A 112 -0.15 10.31 12.44
CA PRO A 112 -1.51 10.08 12.93
C PRO A 112 -2.56 10.13 11.83
N ARG A 113 -2.35 10.93 10.79
CA ARG A 113 -3.23 11.08 9.63
C ARG A 113 -2.46 11.56 8.41
N LEU A 114 -2.98 11.21 7.26
CA LEU A 114 -2.60 11.79 5.96
C LEU A 114 -3.64 12.84 5.59
N GLU A 115 -3.26 13.81 4.76
CA GLU A 115 -4.13 14.88 4.30
C GLU A 115 -4.37 14.77 2.80
N GLY A 116 -5.56 15.14 2.35
CA GLY A 116 -5.93 15.11 0.95
C GLY A 116 -5.05 16.04 0.10
N ALA A 117 -4.63 15.55 -1.05
CA ALA A 117 -3.79 16.28 -1.98
C ALA A 117 -3.98 15.81 -3.43
N ALA A 118 -3.60 16.66 -4.38
CA ALA A 118 -3.41 16.25 -5.75
C ALA A 118 -2.03 15.59 -5.90
N VAL A 119 -2.01 14.33 -6.36
CA VAL A 119 -0.81 13.53 -6.56
C VAL A 119 -0.77 12.92 -7.95
N MET A 120 0.40 12.57 -8.42
CA MET A 120 0.63 12.11 -9.77
C MET A 120 1.18 10.69 -9.79
N ALA A 121 0.50 9.80 -10.50
CA ALA A 121 0.98 8.44 -10.72
C ALA A 121 2.25 8.45 -11.58
N THR A 122 3.30 7.77 -11.13
CA THR A 122 4.61 7.71 -11.81
C THR A 122 4.84 6.37 -12.51
N ASP A 123 4.30 5.30 -11.95
CA ASP A 123 4.36 3.93 -12.50
C ASP A 123 3.19 3.10 -11.94
N LEU A 124 3.09 1.85 -12.39
CA LEU A 124 1.99 0.95 -12.03
C LEU A 124 1.83 0.73 -10.51
N ARG A 125 2.94 0.44 -9.81
CA ARG A 125 2.92 0.11 -8.36
C ARG A 125 2.78 1.36 -7.51
N ALA A 126 3.47 2.43 -7.91
CA ALA A 126 3.32 3.74 -7.30
C ALA A 126 1.87 4.21 -7.37
N SER A 127 1.23 4.08 -8.53
CA SER A 127 -0.18 4.45 -8.72
C SER A 127 -1.10 3.78 -7.69
N ALA A 128 -0.96 2.46 -7.52
CA ALA A 128 -1.75 1.72 -6.54
C ALA A 128 -1.49 2.19 -5.10
N SER A 129 -0.23 2.47 -4.75
CA SER A 129 0.13 2.96 -3.41
C SER A 129 -0.47 4.33 -3.12
N LEU A 130 -0.52 5.22 -4.12
CA LEU A 130 -1.11 6.55 -3.98
C LEU A 130 -2.62 6.48 -3.79
N VAL A 131 -3.31 5.59 -4.50
CA VAL A 131 -4.76 5.35 -4.27
C VAL A 131 -5.00 4.85 -2.84
N ILE A 132 -4.20 3.88 -2.36
CA ILE A 132 -4.32 3.37 -0.98
C ILE A 132 -4.09 4.49 0.05
N ALA A 133 -3.06 5.32 -0.14
CA ALA A 133 -2.76 6.44 0.75
C ALA A 133 -3.87 7.50 0.71
N ALA A 134 -4.38 7.84 -0.48
CA ALA A 134 -5.48 8.79 -0.66
C ALA A 134 -6.77 8.34 0.04
N LEU A 135 -7.11 7.05 -0.04
CA LEU A 135 -8.27 6.48 0.68
C LEU A 135 -8.13 6.56 2.21
N ALA A 136 -6.91 6.65 2.73
CA ALA A 136 -6.63 6.80 4.15
C ALA A 136 -6.41 8.26 4.60
N ALA A 137 -6.41 9.21 3.68
CA ALA A 137 -6.21 10.63 3.93
C ALA A 137 -7.52 11.31 4.35
N ASN A 138 -7.41 12.39 5.12
CA ASN A 138 -8.53 13.27 5.42
C ASN A 138 -8.70 14.28 4.28
N GLY A 139 -9.96 14.51 3.87
CA GLY A 139 -10.27 15.41 2.77
C GLY A 139 -10.16 14.75 1.41
N GLU A 140 -10.30 15.54 0.37
CA GLU A 140 -10.31 15.07 -1.01
C GLU A 140 -8.89 14.91 -1.56
N SER A 141 -8.67 13.86 -2.31
CA SER A 141 -7.43 13.62 -3.04
C SER A 141 -7.72 13.36 -4.51
N THR A 142 -6.86 13.85 -5.38
CA THR A 142 -6.90 13.55 -6.82
C THR A 142 -5.64 12.80 -7.22
N VAL A 143 -5.80 11.68 -7.92
CA VAL A 143 -4.69 10.90 -8.47
C VAL A 143 -4.71 11.03 -9.99
N ASP A 144 -3.72 11.73 -10.55
CA ASP A 144 -3.60 11.95 -11.98
C ASP A 144 -2.77 10.86 -12.67
N ARG A 145 -2.83 10.79 -14.01
CA ARG A 145 -2.11 9.85 -14.88
C ARG A 145 -2.48 8.39 -14.64
N LEU A 146 -3.76 8.10 -14.48
CA LEU A 146 -4.29 6.76 -14.19
C LEU A 146 -3.99 5.71 -15.26
N TYR A 147 -3.53 6.09 -16.45
CA TYR A 147 -3.11 5.14 -17.48
C TYR A 147 -1.99 4.19 -17.00
N HIS A 148 -1.19 4.60 -16.02
CA HIS A 148 -0.22 3.71 -15.38
C HIS A 148 -0.92 2.63 -14.55
N LEU A 149 -1.98 2.98 -13.83
CA LEU A 149 -2.79 2.07 -13.01
C LEU A 149 -3.52 1.05 -13.88
N ASP A 150 -4.13 1.52 -14.97
CA ASP A 150 -4.96 0.71 -15.87
C ASP A 150 -4.20 -0.42 -16.58
N ARG A 151 -2.87 -0.35 -16.59
CA ARG A 151 -2.02 -1.40 -17.17
C ARG A 151 -2.01 -2.72 -16.38
N GLY A 152 -2.40 -2.70 -15.11
CA GLY A 152 -2.33 -3.91 -14.28
C GLY A 152 -3.38 -3.99 -13.18
N TYR A 153 -4.19 -2.96 -12.98
CA TYR A 153 -5.28 -2.96 -11.99
C TYR A 153 -6.61 -2.73 -12.70
N GLU A 154 -7.32 -3.80 -12.95
CA GLU A 154 -8.62 -3.75 -13.61
C GLU A 154 -9.68 -3.14 -12.69
N ARG A 155 -10.28 -2.02 -13.12
CA ARG A 155 -11.43 -1.36 -12.49
C ARG A 155 -11.26 -1.18 -10.98
N MET A 156 -10.09 -0.66 -10.57
CA MET A 156 -9.71 -0.56 -9.16
C MET A 156 -10.71 0.29 -8.36
N GLU A 157 -11.21 1.38 -8.93
CA GLU A 157 -12.20 2.26 -8.32
C GLU A 157 -13.52 1.53 -8.04
N GLU A 158 -13.96 0.64 -8.92
CA GLU A 158 -15.18 -0.13 -8.70
C GLU A 158 -15.01 -1.16 -7.58
N LYS A 159 -13.86 -1.83 -7.54
CA LYS A 159 -13.53 -2.79 -6.49
C LYS A 159 -13.48 -2.13 -5.11
N PHE A 160 -12.83 -0.97 -5.00
CA PHE A 160 -12.79 -0.23 -3.74
C PHE A 160 -14.15 0.36 -3.36
N ARG A 161 -14.93 0.84 -4.31
CA ARG A 161 -16.31 1.29 -4.06
C ARG A 161 -17.18 0.14 -3.53
N GLY A 162 -17.02 -1.06 -4.09
CA GLY A 162 -17.68 -2.27 -3.59
C GLY A 162 -17.31 -2.63 -2.15
N LEU A 163 -16.16 -2.18 -1.67
CA LEU A 163 -15.70 -2.32 -0.28
C LEU A 163 -16.12 -1.12 0.61
N GLY A 164 -16.89 -0.16 0.08
CA GLY A 164 -17.38 0.99 0.81
C GLY A 164 -16.50 2.23 0.73
N ALA A 165 -15.50 2.26 -0.13
CA ALA A 165 -14.69 3.46 -0.35
C ALA A 165 -15.45 4.52 -1.15
N ASP A 166 -15.29 5.78 -0.76
CA ASP A 166 -15.73 6.95 -1.54
C ASP A 166 -14.65 7.29 -2.57
N ILE A 167 -14.82 6.77 -3.77
CA ILE A 167 -13.86 6.89 -4.87
C ILE A 167 -14.60 6.91 -6.20
N GLU A 168 -14.21 7.82 -7.07
CA GLU A 168 -14.75 7.91 -8.42
C GLU A 168 -13.66 8.14 -9.46
N ARG A 169 -13.95 7.75 -10.71
CA ARG A 169 -13.10 8.06 -11.86
C ARG A 169 -13.69 9.26 -12.58
N VAL A 170 -12.94 10.35 -12.61
CA VAL A 170 -13.27 11.56 -13.34
C VAL A 170 -12.57 11.50 -14.71
N ARG A 171 -13.29 11.79 -15.77
CA ARG A 171 -12.71 11.96 -17.11
C ARG A 171 -12.28 13.42 -17.25
N SER A 172 -10.97 13.62 -17.46
CA SER A 172 -10.42 14.92 -17.89
C SER A 172 -10.65 15.15 -19.37
#